data_f153a9e17e54097893a86ca0a9ed98df
#
_entry.id   f153a9e17e54097893a86ca0a9ed98df
#
_cell.length_a   1.000
_cell.length_b   1.000
_cell.length_c   1.000
_cell.angle_alpha   90.00
_cell.angle_beta   90.00
_cell.angle_gamma   90.00
#
_symmetry.space_group_name_H-M   'P 1'
#
loop_
_entity.id
_entity.type
_entity.pdbx_description
1 polymer ?
#
loop_
_entity_poly.entity_id
_entity_poly.type
_entity_poly.pdbx_seq_one_letter_code
_entity_poly.pdbx_strand_id
1 'polypeptide(L)'
;MEIMKFVADTERSGVRIDRYLADVCPDFSRSYLQKLLKEQMVSVNGKAVRANYKTQTGDEIMLQVPDMQTPDIQPEDIALDILYEDEWLLVVNKPKDMVVHPSAGHMEGTLVNAVMAHCGEHLSGINGVLRPGIVHRIDKDTTGALLICKEDGAHRDLAEQLKEHSIKRRYRAVVQGNLKEDEGTVDAPVGRHPIDRKKMAINHKNGKEAVTHYKVLERFGNATYIE
;
A
#
# COMPACT_ATOMS: atom_id res chain seq x y z
N MET A 1 -17.35 13.17 -13.68
CA MET A 1 -17.60 13.73 -12.31
C MET A 1 -18.97 13.24 -11.85
N GLU A 2 -19.00 12.40 -10.83
CA GLU A 2 -20.23 11.87 -10.24
C GLU A 2 -20.70 12.79 -9.11
N ILE A 3 -22.02 13.01 -9.02
CA ILE A 3 -22.61 13.82 -7.95
C ILE A 3 -23.58 12.95 -7.16
N MET A 4 -23.29 12.77 -5.88
CA MET A 4 -24.12 12.03 -4.94
C MET A 4 -24.80 13.02 -3.99
N LYS A 5 -26.09 12.81 -3.69
CA LYS A 5 -26.87 13.67 -2.81
C LYS A 5 -27.48 12.84 -1.67
N PHE A 6 -27.41 13.37 -0.46
CA PHE A 6 -27.93 12.74 0.75
C PHE A 6 -28.70 13.78 1.57
N VAL A 7 -29.66 13.31 2.35
CA VAL A 7 -30.32 14.11 3.38
C VAL A 7 -30.04 13.46 4.72
N ALA A 8 -29.48 14.21 5.66
CA ALA A 8 -29.15 13.68 6.98
C ALA A 8 -30.44 13.40 7.78
N ASP A 9 -30.56 12.17 8.26
CA ASP A 9 -31.67 11.73 9.11
C ASP A 9 -31.44 12.11 10.59
N THR A 10 -32.45 11.86 11.41
CA THR A 10 -32.42 12.15 12.85
C THR A 10 -31.43 11.24 13.59
N GLU A 11 -31.26 9.98 13.14
CA GLU A 11 -30.41 8.98 13.79
C GLU A 11 -28.92 9.34 13.68
N ARG A 12 -28.56 10.03 12.60
CA ARG A 12 -27.17 10.45 12.32
C ARG A 12 -26.90 11.94 12.57
N SER A 13 -27.83 12.62 13.27
CA SER A 13 -27.63 14.00 13.69
C SER A 13 -26.53 14.11 14.74
N GLY A 14 -25.66 15.12 14.62
CA GLY A 14 -24.51 15.35 15.51
C GLY A 14 -23.26 14.51 15.17
N VAL A 15 -23.34 13.64 14.19
CA VAL A 15 -22.20 12.85 13.71
C VAL A 15 -21.29 13.75 12.85
N ARG A 16 -19.98 13.54 12.93
CA ARG A 16 -19.05 14.25 12.04
C ARG A 16 -19.28 13.84 10.59
N ILE A 17 -19.25 14.82 9.69
CA ILE A 17 -19.55 14.58 8.27
C ILE A 17 -18.60 13.57 7.61
N ASP A 18 -17.33 13.48 8.04
CA ASP A 18 -16.37 12.50 7.52
C ASP A 18 -16.72 11.07 7.94
N ARG A 19 -17.44 10.88 9.05
CA ARG A 19 -17.99 9.58 9.47
C ARG A 19 -19.32 9.30 8.78
N TYR A 20 -20.20 10.27 8.78
CA TYR A 20 -21.48 10.15 8.08
C TYR A 20 -21.30 9.68 6.64
N LEU A 21 -20.41 10.35 5.90
CA LEU A 21 -20.13 9.98 4.50
C LEU A 21 -19.52 8.58 4.37
N ALA A 22 -18.65 8.17 5.30
CA ALA A 22 -18.08 6.82 5.28
C ALA A 22 -19.13 5.71 5.51
N ASP A 23 -20.17 6.02 6.27
CA ASP A 23 -21.28 5.08 6.55
C ASP A 23 -22.26 5.00 5.36
N VAL A 24 -22.53 6.11 4.66
CA VAL A 24 -23.47 6.14 3.52
C VAL A 24 -22.82 5.86 2.17
N CYS A 25 -21.49 5.90 2.09
CA CYS A 25 -20.71 5.63 0.91
C CYS A 25 -19.61 4.57 1.23
N PRO A 26 -19.97 3.30 1.43
CA PRO A 26 -19.05 2.25 1.86
C PRO A 26 -17.92 1.97 0.85
N ASP A 27 -18.13 2.32 -0.42
CA ASP A 27 -17.12 2.17 -1.48
C ASP A 27 -15.95 3.14 -1.35
N PHE A 28 -16.09 4.22 -0.54
CA PHE A 28 -15.04 5.20 -0.35
C PHE A 28 -14.39 5.08 1.03
N SER A 29 -13.05 5.04 1.05
CA SER A 29 -12.34 5.10 2.32
C SER A 29 -12.55 6.45 3.01
N ARG A 30 -12.62 6.46 4.34
CA ARG A 30 -12.72 7.70 5.13
C ARG A 30 -11.60 8.70 4.82
N SER A 31 -10.40 8.22 4.53
CA SER A 31 -9.26 9.08 4.15
C SER A 31 -9.51 9.79 2.82
N TYR A 32 -10.12 9.10 1.87
CA TYR A 32 -10.50 9.70 0.59
C TYR A 32 -11.59 10.76 0.77
N LEU A 33 -12.63 10.47 1.56
CA LEU A 33 -13.69 11.43 1.88
C LEU A 33 -13.15 12.68 2.60
N GLN A 34 -12.18 12.52 3.50
CA GLN A 34 -11.50 13.66 4.12
C GLN A 34 -10.69 14.50 3.12
N LYS A 35 -10.10 13.87 2.10
CA LYS A 35 -9.45 14.57 0.99
C LYS A 35 -10.46 15.39 0.20
N LEU A 36 -11.60 14.81 -0.19
CA LEU A 36 -12.68 15.51 -0.90
C LEU A 36 -13.24 16.69 -0.08
N LEU A 37 -13.40 16.53 1.24
CA LEU A 37 -13.80 17.61 2.13
C LEU A 37 -12.76 18.75 2.16
N LYS A 38 -11.48 18.44 2.15
CA LYS A 38 -10.39 19.43 2.09
C LYS A 38 -10.36 20.16 0.74
N GLU A 39 -10.68 19.47 -0.34
CA GLU A 39 -10.74 19.99 -1.71
C GLU A 39 -12.08 20.69 -2.03
N GLN A 40 -12.94 20.87 -0.99
CA GLN A 40 -14.26 21.53 -1.10
C GLN A 40 -15.24 20.84 -2.03
N MET A 41 -15.04 19.55 -2.28
CA MET A 41 -15.93 18.71 -3.11
C MET A 41 -17.16 18.20 -2.32
N VAL A 42 -17.31 18.61 -1.07
CA VAL A 42 -18.48 18.31 -0.23
C VAL A 42 -19.10 19.61 0.24
N SER A 43 -20.40 19.76 0.01
CA SER A 43 -21.18 20.88 0.54
C SER A 43 -22.37 20.40 1.35
N VAL A 44 -22.76 21.21 2.32
CA VAL A 44 -23.97 21.05 3.12
C VAL A 44 -24.80 22.31 2.98
N ASN A 45 -26.06 22.15 2.57
CA ASN A 45 -26.97 23.28 2.29
C ASN A 45 -26.34 24.32 1.34
N GLY A 46 -25.61 23.81 0.31
CA GLY A 46 -24.91 24.61 -0.69
C GLY A 46 -23.59 25.27 -0.23
N LYS A 47 -23.11 25.02 0.99
CA LYS A 47 -21.87 25.60 1.53
C LYS A 47 -20.81 24.51 1.77
N ALA A 48 -19.58 24.75 1.34
CA ALA A 48 -18.45 23.86 1.62
C ALA A 48 -18.19 23.77 3.13
N VAL A 49 -17.95 22.55 3.62
CA VAL A 49 -17.75 22.27 5.06
C VAL A 49 -16.42 21.57 5.32
N ARG A 50 -15.94 21.65 6.58
CA ARG A 50 -14.74 20.92 7.01
C ARG A 50 -15.11 19.53 7.55
N ALA A 51 -14.17 18.59 7.58
CA ALA A 51 -14.36 17.21 8.03
C ALA A 51 -14.92 17.05 9.46
N ASN A 52 -14.79 18.06 10.31
CA ASN A 52 -15.33 18.08 11.67
C ASN A 52 -16.74 18.68 11.78
N TYR A 53 -17.35 19.11 10.68
CA TYR A 53 -18.75 19.55 10.67
C TYR A 53 -19.63 18.45 11.26
N LYS A 54 -20.56 18.81 12.13
CA LYS A 54 -21.54 17.91 12.72
C LYS A 54 -22.84 18.03 11.96
N THR A 55 -23.29 16.93 11.35
CA THR A 55 -24.53 16.87 10.60
C THR A 55 -25.73 17.24 11.48
N GLN A 56 -26.72 17.89 10.89
CA GLN A 56 -28.01 18.21 11.50
C GLN A 56 -29.12 17.51 10.71
N THR A 57 -30.19 17.13 11.38
CA THR A 57 -31.38 16.56 10.70
C THR A 57 -31.88 17.51 9.63
N GLY A 58 -32.05 17.00 8.42
CA GLY A 58 -32.49 17.78 7.28
C GLY A 58 -31.36 18.44 6.47
N ASP A 59 -30.10 18.28 6.88
CA ASP A 59 -28.98 18.79 6.08
C ASP A 59 -28.95 18.13 4.69
N GLU A 60 -28.98 18.96 3.66
CA GLU A 60 -28.77 18.52 2.27
C GLU A 60 -27.28 18.46 1.98
N ILE A 61 -26.75 17.24 1.85
CA ILE A 61 -25.31 16.97 1.65
C ILE A 61 -25.10 16.62 0.19
N MET A 62 -24.22 17.35 -0.48
CA MET A 62 -23.79 17.04 -1.85
C MET A 62 -22.29 16.66 -1.83
N LEU A 63 -22.01 15.46 -2.36
CA LEU A 63 -20.65 14.94 -2.56
C LEU A 63 -20.36 14.90 -4.06
N GLN A 64 -19.35 15.64 -4.48
CA GLN A 64 -18.83 15.61 -5.83
C GLN A 64 -17.61 14.67 -5.85
N VAL A 65 -17.72 13.58 -6.60
CA VAL A 65 -16.62 12.63 -6.78
C VAL A 65 -16.00 12.94 -8.15
N PRO A 66 -14.77 13.47 -8.18
CA PRO A 66 -14.05 13.63 -9.45
C PRO A 66 -13.90 12.28 -10.14
N ASP A 67 -13.96 12.25 -11.45
CA ASP A 67 -13.55 11.07 -12.20
C ASP A 67 -12.15 10.70 -11.69
N MET A 68 -11.98 9.47 -11.28
CA MET A 68 -10.65 8.97 -10.93
C MET A 68 -9.78 9.13 -12.19
N GLN A 69 -8.93 10.15 -12.20
CA GLN A 69 -7.79 10.12 -13.10
C GLN A 69 -6.94 8.97 -12.58
N THR A 70 -7.15 7.79 -13.13
CA THR A 70 -6.18 6.72 -13.03
C THR A 70 -4.90 7.31 -13.60
N PRO A 71 -3.83 7.45 -12.81
CA PRO A 71 -2.56 7.85 -13.38
C PRO A 71 -2.29 6.93 -14.54
N ASP A 72 -2.09 7.51 -15.71
CA ASP A 72 -1.75 6.76 -16.91
C ASP A 72 -0.32 6.26 -16.73
N ILE A 73 -0.21 5.05 -16.19
CA ILE A 73 1.09 4.40 -15.99
C ILE A 73 1.50 3.86 -17.35
N GLN A 74 2.55 4.43 -17.90
CA GLN A 74 3.06 4.03 -19.19
C GLN A 74 3.99 2.81 -19.05
N PRO A 75 3.85 1.80 -19.93
CA PRO A 75 4.84 0.74 -20.05
C PRO A 75 6.21 1.33 -20.42
N GLU A 76 7.28 0.87 -19.77
CA GLU A 76 8.65 1.29 -20.07
C GLU A 76 9.52 0.06 -20.34
N ASP A 77 10.29 0.08 -21.42
CA ASP A 77 11.22 -0.97 -21.78
C ASP A 77 12.47 -0.94 -20.87
N ILE A 78 12.29 -1.43 -19.66
CA ILE A 78 13.32 -1.58 -18.64
C ILE A 78 13.69 -3.06 -18.54
N ALA A 79 14.96 -3.38 -18.68
CA ALA A 79 15.45 -4.75 -18.58
C ALA A 79 15.10 -5.38 -17.21
N LEU A 80 14.46 -6.54 -17.24
CA LEU A 80 14.12 -7.34 -16.06
C LEU A 80 15.08 -8.52 -15.93
N ASP A 81 15.60 -8.74 -14.74
CA ASP A 81 16.31 -9.97 -14.35
C ASP A 81 15.26 -11.01 -13.94
N ILE A 82 14.84 -11.86 -14.89
CA ILE A 82 13.76 -12.84 -14.74
C ILE A 82 14.35 -14.12 -14.15
N LEU A 83 13.88 -14.49 -12.95
CA LEU A 83 14.26 -15.72 -12.26
C LEU A 83 13.41 -16.91 -12.67
N TYR A 84 12.14 -16.67 -12.97
CA TYR A 84 11.17 -17.67 -13.42
C TYR A 84 9.99 -16.99 -14.11
N GLU A 85 9.43 -17.64 -15.12
CA GLU A 85 8.19 -17.19 -15.79
C GLU A 85 7.42 -18.40 -16.34
N ASP A 86 6.10 -18.37 -16.16
CA ASP A 86 5.15 -19.26 -16.81
C ASP A 86 3.89 -18.49 -17.28
N GLU A 87 2.79 -19.20 -17.54
CA GLU A 87 1.54 -18.58 -17.97
C GLU A 87 0.81 -17.85 -16.84
N TRP A 88 1.08 -18.14 -15.57
CA TRP A 88 0.36 -17.60 -14.40
C TRP A 88 1.13 -16.52 -13.65
N LEU A 89 2.44 -16.65 -13.61
CA LEU A 89 3.28 -15.75 -12.80
C LEU A 89 4.64 -15.48 -13.42
N LEU A 90 5.23 -14.38 -12.98
CA LEU A 90 6.59 -13.95 -13.27
C LEU A 90 7.31 -13.70 -11.95
N VAL A 91 8.53 -14.18 -11.80
CA VAL A 91 9.42 -13.90 -10.66
C VAL A 91 10.61 -13.10 -11.16
N VAL A 92 10.77 -11.90 -10.63
CA VAL A 92 11.88 -11.02 -11.00
C VAL A 92 12.83 -10.81 -9.83
N ASN A 93 14.13 -10.72 -10.12
CA ASN A 93 15.12 -10.23 -9.18
C ASN A 93 15.12 -8.69 -9.21
N LYS A 94 14.35 -8.06 -8.34
CA LYS A 94 14.26 -6.59 -8.32
C LYS A 94 15.63 -5.98 -7.97
N PRO A 95 16.17 -5.09 -8.79
CA PRO A 95 17.42 -4.41 -8.48
C PRO A 95 17.25 -3.41 -7.33
N LYS A 96 18.40 -2.96 -6.78
CA LYS A 96 18.47 -1.79 -5.90
C LYS A 96 18.03 -0.52 -6.66
N ASP A 97 17.60 0.50 -5.93
CA ASP A 97 17.12 1.80 -6.43
C ASP A 97 15.80 1.79 -7.24
N MET A 98 15.18 0.64 -7.44
CA MET A 98 13.90 0.51 -8.13
C MET A 98 12.75 0.44 -7.14
N VAL A 99 11.77 1.35 -7.23
CA VAL A 99 10.50 1.23 -6.50
C VAL A 99 9.57 0.24 -7.22
N VAL A 100 8.72 -0.45 -6.45
CA VAL A 100 7.83 -1.47 -7.04
C VAL A 100 6.72 -0.85 -7.86
N HIS A 101 6.07 0.21 -7.38
CA HIS A 101 4.95 0.84 -8.06
C HIS A 101 5.01 2.37 -7.96
N PRO A 102 4.38 3.08 -8.91
CA PRO A 102 4.37 4.52 -8.93
C PRO A 102 3.86 5.14 -7.63
N SER A 103 4.52 6.20 -7.21
CA SER A 103 4.19 6.95 -6.01
C SER A 103 4.61 8.41 -6.18
N ALA A 104 4.17 9.30 -5.29
CA ALA A 104 4.57 10.71 -5.32
C ALA A 104 6.11 10.84 -5.37
N GLY A 105 6.63 11.43 -6.43
CA GLY A 105 8.07 11.59 -6.71
C GLY A 105 8.74 10.44 -7.47
N HIS A 106 8.00 9.38 -7.83
CA HIS A 106 8.48 8.24 -8.61
C HIS A 106 7.32 7.72 -9.47
N MET A 107 7.01 8.41 -10.57
CA MET A 107 5.91 8.04 -11.47
C MET A 107 6.37 7.13 -12.60
N GLU A 108 7.66 7.14 -12.90
CA GLU A 108 8.35 6.43 -13.96
C GLU A 108 9.49 5.60 -13.40
N GLY A 109 10.07 4.70 -14.19
CA GLY A 109 11.20 3.85 -13.81
C GLY A 109 10.87 2.83 -12.72
N THR A 110 9.61 2.46 -12.56
CA THR A 110 9.19 1.52 -11.52
C THR A 110 9.13 0.09 -12.06
N LEU A 111 9.10 -0.90 -11.16
CA LEU A 111 8.92 -2.28 -11.56
C LEU A 111 7.59 -2.48 -12.31
N VAL A 112 6.53 -1.78 -11.94
CA VAL A 112 5.23 -1.84 -12.64
C VAL A 112 5.37 -1.37 -14.08
N ASN A 113 6.09 -0.26 -14.36
CA ASN A 113 6.33 0.20 -15.74
C ASN A 113 7.05 -0.88 -16.57
N ALA A 114 8.07 -1.54 -15.98
CA ALA A 114 8.82 -2.60 -16.64
C ALA A 114 7.98 -3.86 -16.90
N VAL A 115 7.20 -4.33 -15.91
CA VAL A 115 6.37 -5.54 -16.09
C VAL A 115 5.19 -5.29 -17.04
N MET A 116 4.67 -4.08 -17.10
CA MET A 116 3.65 -3.70 -18.11
C MET A 116 4.22 -3.78 -19.53
N ALA A 117 5.45 -3.34 -19.74
CA ALA A 117 6.12 -3.47 -21.04
C ALA A 117 6.39 -4.93 -21.40
N HIS A 118 6.83 -5.74 -20.42
CA HIS A 118 7.17 -7.15 -20.62
C HIS A 118 5.94 -8.04 -20.85
N CYS A 119 4.92 -7.91 -19.99
CA CYS A 119 3.73 -8.78 -20.02
C CYS A 119 2.60 -8.26 -20.92
N GLY A 120 2.61 -6.98 -21.30
CA GLY A 120 1.52 -6.39 -22.07
C GLY A 120 0.17 -6.49 -21.35
N GLU A 121 -0.83 -7.05 -22.02
CA GLU A 121 -2.17 -7.24 -21.47
C GLU A 121 -2.28 -8.44 -20.50
N HIS A 122 -1.21 -9.24 -20.38
CA HIS A 122 -1.16 -10.42 -19.52
C HIS A 122 -0.69 -10.03 -18.10
N LEU A 123 -1.49 -9.24 -17.40
CA LEU A 123 -1.29 -8.90 -15.98
C LEU A 123 -2.63 -8.92 -15.25
N SER A 124 -2.64 -9.50 -14.05
CA SER A 124 -3.83 -9.47 -13.21
C SER A 124 -4.25 -8.03 -12.87
N GLY A 125 -5.52 -7.73 -13.10
CA GLY A 125 -6.13 -6.42 -12.85
C GLY A 125 -6.71 -6.21 -11.44
N ILE A 126 -6.64 -7.21 -10.54
CA ILE A 126 -7.34 -7.21 -9.24
C ILE A 126 -7.01 -5.96 -8.39
N ASN A 127 -5.76 -5.51 -8.37
CA ASN A 127 -5.35 -4.31 -7.63
C ASN A 127 -5.48 -3.01 -8.45
N GLY A 128 -6.19 -3.06 -9.57
CA GLY A 128 -6.46 -1.92 -10.45
C GLY A 128 -5.24 -1.46 -11.25
N VAL A 129 -5.43 -0.42 -12.03
CA VAL A 129 -4.45 0.11 -12.99
C VAL A 129 -3.12 0.53 -12.35
N LEU A 130 -3.13 0.91 -11.07
CA LEU A 130 -1.94 1.36 -10.35
C LEU A 130 -0.99 0.25 -9.90
N ARG A 131 -1.46 -1.00 -9.85
CA ARG A 131 -0.69 -2.14 -9.30
C ARG A 131 -1.00 -3.44 -10.03
N PRO A 132 -0.98 -3.46 -11.36
CA PRO A 132 -1.31 -4.66 -12.10
C PRO A 132 -0.34 -5.78 -11.71
N GLY A 133 -0.88 -6.95 -11.37
CA GLY A 133 -0.11 -8.14 -11.00
C GLY A 133 0.64 -8.09 -9.66
N ILE A 134 0.64 -6.98 -8.92
CA ILE A 134 1.46 -6.82 -7.70
C ILE A 134 0.72 -7.33 -6.47
N VAL A 135 1.20 -8.40 -5.86
CA VAL A 135 0.65 -8.99 -4.61
C VAL A 135 1.45 -8.62 -3.36
N HIS A 136 2.72 -8.29 -3.51
CA HIS A 136 3.58 -7.84 -2.40
C HIS A 136 4.63 -6.84 -2.87
N ARG A 137 5.38 -6.30 -1.94
CA ARG A 137 6.44 -5.33 -2.25
C ARG A 137 7.62 -5.48 -1.32
N ILE A 138 8.77 -5.07 -1.81
CA ILE A 138 9.98 -4.81 -1.02
C ILE A 138 10.38 -3.34 -1.22
N ASP A 139 11.21 -2.81 -0.33
CA ASP A 139 11.61 -1.41 -0.38
C ASP A 139 12.52 -1.10 -1.58
N LYS A 140 12.66 0.19 -1.90
CA LYS A 140 13.45 0.70 -3.03
C LYS A 140 14.86 0.11 -3.06
N ASP A 141 15.54 0.13 -1.91
CA ASP A 141 16.93 -0.32 -1.77
C ASP A 141 17.08 -1.80 -1.42
N THR A 142 15.98 -2.52 -1.24
CA THR A 142 15.98 -3.98 -1.07
C THR A 142 15.98 -4.66 -2.43
N THR A 143 16.89 -5.61 -2.62
CA THR A 143 16.99 -6.45 -3.83
C THR A 143 16.38 -7.82 -3.58
N GLY A 144 16.07 -8.56 -4.65
CA GLY A 144 15.68 -9.96 -4.58
C GLY A 144 14.36 -10.31 -5.24
N ALA A 145 13.95 -11.56 -5.05
CA ALA A 145 12.81 -12.16 -5.71
C ALA A 145 11.49 -11.46 -5.35
N LEU A 146 10.74 -11.09 -6.37
CA LEU A 146 9.41 -10.51 -6.27
C LEU A 146 8.46 -11.21 -7.23
N LEU A 147 7.28 -11.59 -6.70
CA LEU A 147 6.23 -12.30 -7.44
C LEU A 147 5.31 -11.30 -8.14
N ILE A 148 5.07 -11.54 -9.41
CA ILE A 148 4.11 -10.80 -10.25
C ILE A 148 3.09 -11.79 -10.79
N CYS A 149 1.81 -11.49 -10.68
CA CYS A 149 0.73 -12.33 -11.17
C CYS A 149 0.31 -11.91 -12.56
N LYS A 150 0.34 -12.82 -13.51
CA LYS A 150 -0.15 -12.62 -14.88
C LYS A 150 -1.65 -12.85 -14.97
N GLU A 151 -2.20 -13.71 -14.11
CA GLU A 151 -3.59 -14.12 -14.08
C GLU A 151 -4.26 -13.82 -12.73
N ASP A 152 -5.57 -13.53 -12.77
CA ASP A 152 -6.37 -13.22 -11.58
C ASP A 152 -6.51 -14.39 -10.61
N GLY A 153 -6.48 -15.64 -11.12
CA GLY A 153 -6.45 -16.86 -10.31
C GLY A 153 -5.20 -16.91 -9.45
N ALA A 154 -4.04 -16.82 -10.08
CA ALA A 154 -2.76 -16.77 -9.37
C ALA A 154 -2.66 -15.61 -8.38
N HIS A 155 -3.23 -14.46 -8.73
CA HIS A 155 -3.26 -13.30 -7.84
C HIS A 155 -4.04 -13.58 -6.54
N ARG A 156 -5.24 -14.18 -6.65
CA ARG A 156 -6.04 -14.54 -5.47
C ARG A 156 -5.32 -15.55 -4.59
N ASP A 157 -4.79 -16.60 -5.18
CA ASP A 157 -4.09 -17.68 -4.46
C ASP A 157 -2.85 -17.18 -3.74
N LEU A 158 -2.01 -16.37 -4.41
CA LEU A 158 -0.82 -15.80 -3.80
C LEU A 158 -1.14 -14.75 -2.74
N ALA A 159 -2.19 -13.93 -2.94
CA ALA A 159 -2.65 -12.98 -1.93
C ALA A 159 -3.13 -13.68 -0.66
N GLU A 160 -3.85 -14.82 -0.78
CA GLU A 160 -4.27 -15.64 0.35
C GLU A 160 -3.07 -16.25 1.09
N GLN A 161 -2.13 -16.87 0.35
CA GLN A 161 -0.90 -17.43 0.93
C GLN A 161 -0.06 -16.37 1.66
N LEU A 162 0.03 -15.15 1.12
CA LEU A 162 0.72 -14.04 1.77
C LEU A 162 0.01 -13.57 3.04
N LYS A 163 -1.32 -13.56 3.05
CA LYS A 163 -2.17 -13.22 4.19
C LYS A 163 -2.06 -14.24 5.32
N GLU A 164 -2.04 -15.54 4.97
CA GLU A 164 -1.88 -16.65 5.90
C GLU A 164 -0.43 -16.87 6.34
N HIS A 165 0.51 -16.09 5.78
CA HIS A 165 1.95 -16.24 6.01
C HIS A 165 2.50 -17.64 5.67
N SER A 166 1.85 -18.38 4.76
CA SER A 166 2.28 -19.70 4.32
C SER A 166 3.50 -19.63 3.38
N ILE A 167 3.70 -18.52 2.67
CA ILE A 167 4.91 -18.26 1.89
C ILE A 167 6.06 -17.91 2.84
N LYS A 168 7.12 -18.74 2.85
CA LYS A 168 8.32 -18.48 3.63
C LYS A 168 9.12 -17.33 3.02
N ARG A 169 9.26 -16.24 3.77
CA ARG A 169 10.03 -15.07 3.36
C ARG A 169 11.39 -15.09 4.06
N ARG A 170 12.46 -15.09 3.27
CA ARG A 170 13.83 -15.03 3.76
C ARG A 170 14.53 -13.80 3.24
N TYR A 171 15.19 -13.10 4.14
CA TYR A 171 15.96 -11.90 3.85
C TYR A 171 17.36 -12.05 4.41
N ARG A 172 18.32 -11.41 3.77
CA ARG A 172 19.66 -11.25 4.32
C ARG A 172 19.95 -9.77 4.51
N ALA A 173 20.56 -9.43 5.63
CA ALA A 173 20.87 -8.06 5.96
C ALA A 173 22.14 -7.95 6.76
N VAL A 174 22.83 -6.82 6.60
CA VAL A 174 23.90 -6.41 7.52
C VAL A 174 23.28 -5.40 8.48
N VAL A 175 23.25 -5.73 9.76
CA VAL A 175 22.76 -4.85 10.82
C VAL A 175 23.90 -4.23 11.60
N GLN A 176 23.67 -3.03 12.13
CA GLN A 176 24.64 -2.33 12.94
C GLN A 176 24.78 -3.00 14.33
N GLY A 177 25.98 -3.09 14.82
CA GLY A 177 26.29 -3.70 16.12
C GLY A 177 26.58 -5.18 16.02
N ASN A 178 27.06 -5.72 17.13
CA ASN A 178 27.43 -7.13 17.26
C ASN A 178 26.37 -7.87 18.08
N LEU A 179 25.52 -8.66 17.43
CA LEU A 179 24.51 -9.47 18.11
C LEU A 179 25.20 -10.54 18.95
N LYS A 180 24.81 -10.68 20.21
CA LYS A 180 25.41 -11.64 21.13
C LYS A 180 24.93 -13.07 20.84
N GLU A 181 23.62 -13.22 20.66
CA GLU A 181 22.99 -14.51 20.43
C GLU A 181 23.08 -14.90 18.95
N ASP A 182 23.27 -16.18 18.65
CA ASP A 182 23.37 -16.69 17.27
C ASP A 182 22.03 -16.72 16.54
N GLU A 183 20.94 -16.77 17.27
CA GLU A 183 19.58 -16.71 16.75
C GLU A 183 18.65 -16.01 17.75
N GLY A 184 17.55 -15.47 17.26
CA GLY A 184 16.59 -14.83 18.14
C GLY A 184 15.32 -14.41 17.42
N THR A 185 14.40 -13.87 18.21
CA THR A 185 13.11 -13.37 17.72
C THR A 185 12.90 -11.95 18.22
N VAL A 186 12.55 -11.05 17.28
CA VAL A 186 12.08 -9.71 17.59
C VAL A 186 10.57 -9.70 17.37
N ASP A 187 9.81 -9.59 18.46
CA ASP A 187 8.36 -9.48 18.45
C ASP A 187 7.99 -8.08 18.97
N ALA A 188 7.73 -7.16 18.04
CA ALA A 188 7.43 -5.78 18.38
C ALA A 188 6.62 -5.10 17.27
N PRO A 189 5.57 -4.33 17.60
CA PRO A 189 4.75 -3.65 16.61
C PRO A 189 5.53 -2.55 15.90
N VAL A 190 5.52 -2.59 14.55
CA VAL A 190 6.22 -1.62 13.70
C VAL A 190 5.25 -0.61 13.13
N GLY A 191 5.58 0.67 13.25
CA GLY A 191 4.80 1.78 12.71
C GLY A 191 5.66 3.00 12.39
N ARG A 192 5.02 4.07 11.90
CA ARG A 192 5.74 5.31 11.66
C ARG A 192 6.30 5.87 12.97
N HIS A 193 7.55 6.32 12.92
CA HIS A 193 8.18 6.99 14.07
C HIS A 193 7.32 8.20 14.50
N PRO A 194 7.08 8.40 15.79
CA PRO A 194 6.12 9.40 16.27
C PRO A 194 6.53 10.85 15.94
N ILE A 195 7.81 11.12 15.80
CA ILE A 195 8.37 12.45 15.50
C ILE A 195 8.85 12.51 14.06
N ASP A 196 9.81 11.68 13.68
CA ASP A 196 10.36 11.62 12.32
C ASP A 196 9.56 10.64 11.46
N ARG A 197 8.49 11.12 10.84
CA ARG A 197 7.57 10.31 10.05
C ARG A 197 8.18 9.69 8.78
N LYS A 198 9.42 10.04 8.43
CA LYS A 198 10.15 9.38 7.34
C LYS A 198 10.71 8.02 7.75
N LYS A 199 10.86 7.78 9.06
CA LYS A 199 11.38 6.54 9.63
C LYS A 199 10.26 5.63 10.14
N MET A 200 10.58 4.33 10.22
CA MET A 200 9.81 3.33 10.95
C MET A 200 10.44 3.13 12.32
N ALA A 201 9.62 2.73 13.29
CA ALA A 201 10.07 2.46 14.66
C ALA A 201 9.12 1.46 15.33
N ILE A 202 9.52 0.91 16.45
CA ILE A 202 8.61 0.21 17.36
C ILE A 202 7.58 1.23 17.84
N ASN A 203 6.31 0.95 17.63
CA ASN A 203 5.22 1.85 17.94
C ASN A 203 4.03 1.08 18.54
N HIS A 204 4.02 0.97 19.86
CA HIS A 204 2.97 0.24 20.58
C HIS A 204 1.57 0.87 20.49
N LYS A 205 1.46 2.14 20.08
CA LYS A 205 0.17 2.84 19.99
C LYS A 205 -0.53 2.64 18.64
N ASN A 206 0.24 2.65 17.54
CA ASN A 206 -0.29 2.64 16.17
C ASN A 206 0.52 1.72 15.24
N GLY A 207 1.41 0.89 15.77
CA GLY A 207 2.17 -0.10 15.01
C GLY A 207 1.31 -1.30 14.64
N LYS A 208 1.69 -1.96 13.56
CA LYS A 208 1.17 -3.27 13.20
C LYS A 208 2.04 -4.34 13.84
N GLU A 209 1.45 -5.43 14.27
CA GLU A 209 2.17 -6.61 14.75
C GLU A 209 3.22 -7.04 13.73
N ALA A 210 4.42 -7.30 14.21
CA ALA A 210 5.54 -7.72 13.38
C ALA A 210 6.47 -8.63 14.18
N VAL A 211 6.67 -9.83 13.66
CA VAL A 211 7.58 -10.83 14.24
C VAL A 211 8.67 -11.12 13.22
N THR A 212 9.91 -11.02 13.64
CA THR A 212 11.08 -11.33 12.81
C THR A 212 11.98 -12.30 13.57
N HIS A 213 12.21 -13.47 12.98
CA HIS A 213 13.21 -14.42 13.45
C HIS A 213 14.51 -14.15 12.72
N TYR A 214 15.63 -14.21 13.40
CA TYR A 214 16.94 -14.04 12.79
C TYR A 214 17.90 -15.15 13.18
N LYS A 215 18.85 -15.41 12.28
CA LYS A 215 20.02 -16.25 12.50
C LYS A 215 21.27 -15.49 12.07
N VAL A 216 22.26 -15.44 12.94
CA VAL A 216 23.55 -14.85 12.64
C VAL A 216 24.31 -15.74 11.67
N LEU A 217 24.79 -15.17 10.59
CA LEU A 217 25.63 -15.83 9.60
C LEU A 217 27.10 -15.47 9.84
N GLU A 218 27.39 -14.20 10.16
CA GLU A 218 28.75 -13.73 10.38
C GLU A 218 28.75 -12.45 11.24
N ARG A 219 29.84 -12.25 12.05
CA ARG A 219 30.04 -11.08 12.89
C ARG A 219 31.31 -10.34 12.48
N PHE A 220 31.19 -9.02 12.29
CA PHE A 220 32.30 -8.14 11.86
C PHE A 220 32.77 -7.20 12.98
N GLY A 221 32.38 -7.41 14.22
CA GLY A 221 32.75 -6.58 15.36
C GLY A 221 31.87 -5.35 15.56
N ASN A 222 31.62 -4.56 14.52
CA ASN A 222 30.72 -3.41 14.54
C ASN A 222 29.45 -3.60 13.70
N ALA A 223 29.31 -4.74 13.04
CA ALA A 223 28.16 -5.13 12.25
C ALA A 223 27.96 -6.64 12.31
N THR A 224 26.75 -7.09 12.04
CA THR A 224 26.38 -8.53 12.01
C THR A 224 25.62 -8.82 10.71
N TYR A 225 26.01 -9.87 10.01
CA TYR A 225 25.31 -10.41 8.86
C TYR A 225 24.30 -11.45 9.32
N ILE A 226 23.06 -11.28 8.97
CA ILE A 226 21.95 -12.12 9.43
C ILE A 226 21.07 -12.60 8.28
N GLU A 227 20.40 -13.74 8.49
CA GLU A 227 19.27 -14.20 7.70
C GLU A 227 18.01 -14.10 8.54
#